data_3c5d27e2cd512516000fc3c1b4c4d92c
#
_entry.id   3c5d27e2cd512516000fc3c1b4c4d92c
#
_cell.length_a   1.000
_cell.length_b   1.000
_cell.length_c   1.000
_cell.angle_alpha   90.00
_cell.angle_beta   90.00
_cell.angle_gamma   90.00
#
_symmetry.space_group_name_H-M   'P 1'
#
loop_
_entity.id
_entity.type
_entity.pdbx_description
1 polymer ?
#
loop_
_entity_poly.entity_id
_entity_poly.type
_entity_poly.pdbx_seq_one_letter_code
_entity_poly.pdbx_strand_id
1 'polypeptide(L)'
;KSRALVKGASKLPAGCLIDGEAVALNTDGKPDFQLLQSTLKGGNADLAFYAFDLLVDRGEDIRKLGNLERKQRLAALLEGVAPPILYGDHVVAKGEALFDAICKDKGEGVIAKKASASYRGGRTRNWLKVKCINRQEFVIVGWSESDKRRGFRSLRPALCRGKKITLR
;
A
#
# COMPACT_ATOMS: atom_id res chain seq x y z
N LYS A 1 -17.56 8.36 -2.22
CA LYS A 1 -17.57 6.99 -2.79
C LYS A 1 -17.00 7.06 -4.20
N SER A 2 -15.93 6.31 -4.49
CA SER A 2 -15.29 6.34 -5.81
C SER A 2 -16.16 5.63 -6.86
N ARG A 3 -16.92 6.40 -7.63
CA ARG A 3 -17.73 5.88 -8.76
C ARG A 3 -16.87 5.18 -9.81
N ALA A 4 -15.66 5.69 -10.04
CA ALA A 4 -14.73 5.11 -11.02
C ALA A 4 -14.31 3.68 -10.62
N LEU A 5 -13.96 3.44 -9.35
CA LEU A 5 -13.62 2.09 -8.86
C LEU A 5 -14.81 1.14 -8.96
N VAL A 6 -16.02 1.59 -8.61
CA VAL A 6 -17.23 0.76 -8.74
C VAL A 6 -17.49 0.40 -10.22
N LYS A 7 -17.38 1.39 -11.13
CA LYS A 7 -17.52 1.16 -12.58
C LYS A 7 -16.44 0.24 -13.13
N GLY A 8 -15.19 0.34 -12.62
CA GLY A 8 -14.11 -0.56 -12.99
C GLY A 8 -14.40 -1.99 -12.52
N ALA A 9 -14.77 -2.13 -11.25
CA ALA A 9 -15.07 -3.43 -10.65
C ALA A 9 -16.28 -4.14 -11.30
N SER A 10 -17.31 -3.39 -11.74
CA SER A 10 -18.47 -3.98 -12.40
C SER A 10 -18.19 -4.61 -13.78
N LYS A 11 -17.01 -4.38 -14.34
CA LYS A 11 -16.56 -5.02 -15.58
C LYS A 11 -15.88 -6.37 -15.34
N LEU A 12 -15.54 -6.68 -14.09
CA LEU A 12 -14.95 -7.96 -13.73
C LEU A 12 -16.03 -9.07 -13.70
N PRO A 13 -15.65 -10.32 -13.93
CA PRO A 13 -16.58 -11.46 -13.80
C PRO A 13 -17.23 -11.47 -12.42
N ALA A 14 -18.51 -11.86 -12.38
CA ALA A 14 -19.23 -12.03 -11.12
C ALA A 14 -18.61 -13.14 -10.25
N GLY A 15 -18.82 -13.04 -8.94
CA GLY A 15 -18.34 -14.05 -7.99
C GLY A 15 -16.85 -13.99 -7.67
N CYS A 16 -16.16 -12.92 -8.01
CA CYS A 16 -14.75 -12.72 -7.66
C CYS A 16 -14.61 -11.93 -6.34
N LEU A 17 -13.67 -12.35 -5.49
CA LEU A 17 -13.22 -11.61 -4.31
C LEU A 17 -11.73 -11.32 -4.42
N ILE A 18 -11.40 -10.04 -4.56
CA ILE A 18 -10.03 -9.57 -4.80
C ILE A 18 -9.56 -8.78 -3.58
N ASP A 19 -8.36 -9.06 -3.11
CA ASP A 19 -7.67 -8.28 -2.08
C ASP A 19 -6.70 -7.29 -2.75
N GLY A 20 -6.70 -6.04 -2.25
CA GLY A 20 -5.95 -4.97 -2.86
C GLY A 20 -5.92 -3.71 -2.01
N GLU A 21 -5.31 -2.66 -2.53
CA GLU A 21 -5.19 -1.37 -1.87
C GLU A 21 -5.70 -0.25 -2.77
N ALA A 22 -6.62 0.56 -2.23
CA ALA A 22 -7.03 1.79 -2.89
C ALA A 22 -6.03 2.91 -2.59
N VAL A 23 -5.54 3.57 -3.64
CA VAL A 23 -4.60 4.69 -3.55
C VAL A 23 -5.13 5.89 -4.31
N ALA A 24 -4.77 7.10 -3.86
CA ALA A 24 -4.89 8.30 -4.68
C ALA A 24 -3.58 8.51 -5.43
N LEU A 25 -3.65 8.82 -6.71
CA LEU A 25 -2.48 9.10 -7.54
C LEU A 25 -2.28 10.61 -7.65
N ASN A 26 -1.05 11.05 -7.45
CA ASN A 26 -0.66 12.44 -7.72
C ASN A 26 -0.50 12.70 -9.23
N THR A 27 -0.15 13.91 -9.60
CA THR A 27 0.07 14.32 -11.00
C THR A 27 1.15 13.51 -11.73
N ASP A 28 2.09 12.93 -10.98
CA ASP A 28 3.17 12.08 -11.52
C ASP A 28 2.77 10.60 -11.59
N GLY A 29 1.49 10.28 -11.27
CA GLY A 29 0.98 8.91 -11.24
C GLY A 29 1.48 8.08 -10.06
N LYS A 30 2.10 8.69 -9.04
CA LYS A 30 2.59 8.00 -7.84
C LYS A 30 1.54 8.04 -6.71
N PRO A 31 1.44 6.98 -5.89
CA PRO A 31 0.57 6.98 -4.72
C PRO A 31 0.91 8.10 -3.73
N ASP A 32 -0.11 8.81 -3.27
CA ASP A 32 -0.01 9.89 -2.29
C ASP A 32 -1.03 9.67 -1.16
N PHE A 33 -0.50 9.46 0.06
CA PHE A 33 -1.32 9.17 1.23
C PHE A 33 -2.09 10.42 1.72
N GLN A 34 -1.52 11.61 1.61
CA GLN A 34 -2.20 12.84 2.03
C GLN A 34 -3.37 13.15 1.09
N LEU A 35 -3.14 12.94 -0.22
CA LEU A 35 -4.18 13.05 -1.23
C LEU A 35 -5.31 12.04 -0.99
N LEU A 36 -4.96 10.79 -0.65
CA LEU A 36 -5.95 9.78 -0.28
C LEU A 36 -6.78 10.20 0.94
N GLN A 37 -6.13 10.67 2.01
CA GLN A 37 -6.84 11.13 3.21
C GLN A 37 -7.78 12.30 2.91
N SER A 38 -7.35 13.27 2.11
CA SER A 38 -8.20 14.41 1.71
C SER A 38 -9.40 13.95 0.90
N THR A 39 -9.20 13.00 -0.02
CA THR A 39 -10.26 12.43 -0.87
C THR A 39 -11.31 11.68 -0.05
N LEU A 40 -10.88 10.93 0.96
CA LEU A 40 -11.80 10.25 1.87
C LEU A 40 -12.64 11.21 2.74
N LYS A 41 -12.15 12.44 2.95
CA LYS A 41 -12.86 13.52 3.67
C LYS A 41 -13.73 14.41 2.77
N GLY A 42 -13.92 14.05 1.51
CA GLY A 42 -14.73 14.78 0.55
C GLY A 42 -13.97 15.53 -0.54
N GLY A 43 -12.67 15.35 -0.62
CA GLY A 43 -11.84 15.81 -1.75
C GLY A 43 -12.14 15.03 -3.02
N ASN A 44 -11.63 15.52 -4.13
CA ASN A 44 -11.87 14.98 -5.47
C ASN A 44 -10.53 14.61 -6.12
N ALA A 45 -10.02 13.42 -5.84
CA ALA A 45 -8.87 12.88 -6.54
C ALA A 45 -9.20 11.54 -7.19
N ASP A 46 -8.48 11.22 -8.25
CA ASP A 46 -8.59 9.94 -8.92
C ASP A 46 -8.03 8.84 -8.04
N LEU A 47 -8.86 7.82 -7.79
CA LEU A 47 -8.47 6.64 -7.04
C LEU A 47 -8.18 5.49 -8.00
N ALA A 48 -7.08 4.79 -7.74
CA ALA A 48 -6.76 3.50 -8.35
C ALA A 48 -6.83 2.39 -7.29
N PHE A 49 -7.10 1.16 -7.72
CA PHE A 49 -7.09 -0.02 -6.89
C PHE A 49 -6.02 -0.99 -7.38
N TYR A 50 -4.97 -1.18 -6.60
CA TYR A 50 -3.92 -2.16 -6.87
C TYR A 50 -4.32 -3.51 -6.30
N ALA A 51 -4.78 -4.42 -7.16
CA ALA A 51 -5.12 -5.77 -6.82
C ALA A 51 -3.86 -6.63 -6.65
N PHE A 52 -3.68 -7.25 -5.50
CA PHE A 52 -2.48 -8.04 -5.22
C PHE A 52 -2.76 -9.49 -4.79
N ASP A 53 -4.02 -9.89 -4.56
CA ASP A 53 -4.40 -11.28 -4.28
C ASP A 53 -5.83 -11.56 -4.78
N LEU A 54 -6.11 -12.83 -5.11
CA LEU A 54 -7.43 -13.31 -5.49
C LEU A 54 -7.86 -14.40 -4.50
N LEU A 55 -9.01 -14.22 -3.88
CA LEU A 55 -9.50 -15.09 -2.81
C LEU A 55 -10.64 -16.00 -3.26
N VAL A 56 -11.49 -15.48 -4.14
CA VAL A 56 -12.54 -16.25 -4.81
C VAL A 56 -12.46 -15.92 -6.30
N ASP A 57 -12.42 -16.94 -7.14
CA ASP A 57 -12.40 -16.83 -8.59
C ASP A 57 -13.71 -17.40 -9.16
N ARG A 58 -14.58 -16.52 -9.67
CA ARG A 58 -15.88 -16.88 -10.29
C ARG A 58 -16.70 -17.88 -9.45
N GLY A 59 -16.72 -17.66 -8.12
CA GLY A 59 -17.43 -18.49 -7.16
C GLY A 59 -16.60 -19.63 -6.53
N GLU A 60 -15.41 -19.94 -7.05
CA GLU A 60 -14.48 -20.90 -6.45
C GLU A 60 -13.66 -20.26 -5.33
N ASP A 61 -13.73 -20.78 -4.11
CA ASP A 61 -12.86 -20.34 -3.00
C ASP A 61 -11.46 -20.91 -3.17
N ILE A 62 -10.52 -20.05 -3.57
CA ILE A 62 -9.13 -20.42 -3.85
C ILE A 62 -8.14 -20.03 -2.74
N ARG A 63 -8.61 -19.61 -1.57
CA ARG A 63 -7.75 -19.18 -0.45
C ARG A 63 -6.80 -20.28 0.04
N LYS A 64 -7.13 -21.55 -0.17
CA LYS A 64 -6.28 -22.70 0.17
C LYS A 64 -5.09 -22.89 -0.77
N LEU A 65 -5.14 -22.37 -1.98
CA LEU A 65 -4.04 -22.43 -2.95
C LEU A 65 -2.83 -21.61 -2.48
N GLY A 66 -1.66 -21.89 -3.04
CA GLY A 66 -0.44 -21.12 -2.82
C GLY A 66 -0.57 -19.68 -3.31
N ASN A 67 0.16 -18.75 -2.68
CA ASN A 67 0.10 -17.34 -3.05
C ASN A 67 0.45 -17.12 -4.53
N LEU A 68 1.47 -17.80 -5.06
CA LEU A 68 1.88 -17.63 -6.45
C LEU A 68 0.78 -18.10 -7.43
N GLU A 69 0.10 -19.20 -7.13
CA GLU A 69 -1.00 -19.70 -7.97
C GLU A 69 -2.17 -18.72 -7.98
N ARG A 70 -2.57 -18.18 -6.82
CA ARG A 70 -3.60 -17.14 -6.75
C ARG A 70 -3.20 -15.88 -7.53
N LYS A 71 -1.91 -15.51 -7.49
CA LYS A 71 -1.36 -14.39 -8.27
C LYS A 71 -1.45 -14.63 -9.77
N GLN A 72 -1.18 -15.84 -10.24
CA GLN A 72 -1.31 -16.20 -11.65
C GLN A 72 -2.78 -16.11 -12.12
N ARG A 73 -3.72 -16.61 -11.31
CA ARG A 73 -5.17 -16.47 -11.61
C ARG A 73 -5.62 -15.02 -11.58
N LEU A 74 -5.11 -14.20 -10.66
CA LEU A 74 -5.38 -12.77 -10.62
C LEU A 74 -4.86 -12.07 -11.89
N ALA A 75 -3.66 -12.39 -12.34
CA ALA A 75 -3.10 -11.83 -13.56
C ALA A 75 -3.98 -12.15 -14.77
N ALA A 76 -4.40 -13.40 -14.93
CA ALA A 76 -5.30 -13.82 -15.99
C ALA A 76 -6.69 -13.16 -15.88
N LEU A 77 -7.23 -12.98 -14.66
CA LEU A 77 -8.50 -12.28 -14.42
C LEU A 77 -8.45 -10.80 -14.84
N LEU A 78 -7.31 -10.15 -14.64
CA LEU A 78 -7.11 -8.72 -14.92
C LEU A 78 -6.49 -8.44 -16.29
N GLU A 79 -6.26 -9.45 -17.11
CA GLU A 79 -5.74 -9.27 -18.47
C GLU A 79 -6.69 -8.40 -19.30
N GLY A 80 -6.18 -7.32 -19.89
CA GLY A 80 -6.96 -6.35 -20.66
C GLY A 80 -7.90 -5.47 -19.84
N VAL A 81 -7.91 -5.56 -18.50
CA VAL A 81 -8.72 -4.68 -17.65
C VAL A 81 -8.07 -3.30 -17.59
N ALA A 82 -8.86 -2.28 -17.99
CA ALA A 82 -8.40 -0.89 -17.95
C ALA A 82 -8.44 -0.29 -16.53
N PRO A 83 -7.63 0.76 -16.27
CA PRO A 83 -7.76 1.53 -15.03
C PRO A 83 -9.21 1.91 -14.73
N PRO A 84 -9.58 2.06 -13.46
CA PRO A 84 -8.73 2.23 -12.31
C PRO A 84 -8.37 0.95 -11.53
N ILE A 85 -8.69 -0.25 -12.06
CA ILE A 85 -8.27 -1.51 -11.44
C ILE A 85 -6.93 -1.91 -12.05
N LEU A 86 -5.90 -2.03 -11.22
CA LEU A 86 -4.53 -2.28 -11.63
C LEU A 86 -4.01 -3.57 -11.01
N TYR A 87 -3.26 -4.34 -11.76
CA TYR A 87 -2.55 -5.49 -11.23
C TYR A 87 -1.32 -5.03 -10.42
N GLY A 88 -1.26 -5.42 -9.16
CA GLY A 88 -0.07 -5.22 -8.33
C GLY A 88 0.99 -6.26 -8.68
N ASP A 89 1.98 -5.88 -9.43
CA ASP A 89 3.04 -6.79 -9.90
C ASP A 89 3.89 -7.37 -8.77
N HIS A 90 4.70 -8.39 -9.07
CA HIS A 90 5.56 -9.06 -8.12
C HIS A 90 6.82 -9.60 -8.79
N VAL A 91 7.86 -9.83 -8.01
CA VAL A 91 9.06 -10.51 -8.43
C VAL A 91 9.28 -11.78 -7.62
N VAL A 92 9.80 -12.82 -8.24
CA VAL A 92 10.18 -14.09 -7.61
C VAL A 92 11.68 -14.19 -7.52
N ALA A 93 12.21 -14.60 -6.37
CA ALA A 93 13.63 -14.83 -6.09
C ALA A 93 14.57 -13.61 -6.24
N LYS A 94 14.06 -12.41 -6.52
CA LYS A 94 14.85 -11.16 -6.66
C LYS A 94 14.39 -10.08 -5.65
N GLY A 95 13.95 -10.50 -4.47
CA GLY A 95 13.38 -9.60 -3.46
C GLY A 95 14.35 -8.54 -2.96
N GLU A 96 15.62 -8.86 -2.77
CA GLU A 96 16.65 -7.90 -2.34
C GLU A 96 16.87 -6.81 -3.37
N ALA A 97 17.07 -7.18 -4.64
CA ALA A 97 17.26 -6.20 -5.71
C ALA A 97 16.04 -5.27 -5.88
N LEU A 98 14.82 -5.80 -5.75
CA LEU A 98 13.61 -5.00 -5.75
C LEU A 98 13.59 -4.05 -4.55
N PHE A 99 13.90 -4.55 -3.35
CA PHE A 99 13.93 -3.75 -2.13
C PHE A 99 14.91 -2.59 -2.25
N ASP A 100 16.14 -2.84 -2.73
CA ASP A 100 17.16 -1.80 -2.93
C ASP A 100 16.69 -0.74 -3.94
N ALA A 101 16.08 -1.18 -5.05
CA ALA A 101 15.54 -0.26 -6.05
C ALA A 101 14.42 0.62 -5.48
N ILE A 102 13.48 0.04 -4.72
CA ILE A 102 12.38 0.76 -4.06
C ILE A 102 12.93 1.76 -3.03
N CYS A 103 13.93 1.37 -2.22
CA CYS A 103 14.51 2.27 -1.23
C CYS A 103 15.29 3.42 -1.89
N LYS A 104 15.97 3.16 -2.99
CA LYS A 104 16.67 4.19 -3.79
C LYS A 104 15.69 5.21 -4.37
N ASP A 105 14.52 4.77 -4.83
CA ASP A 105 13.44 5.66 -5.30
C ASP A 105 12.59 6.25 -4.16
N LYS A 106 13.04 6.16 -2.90
CA LYS A 106 12.37 6.68 -1.70
C LYS A 106 11.00 6.06 -1.42
N GLY A 107 10.77 4.84 -1.88
CA GLY A 107 9.58 4.07 -1.54
C GLY A 107 9.55 3.65 -0.07
N GLU A 108 8.38 3.22 0.43
CA GLU A 108 8.21 2.82 1.83
C GLU A 108 8.88 1.47 2.15
N GLY A 109 8.95 0.56 1.17
CA GLY A 109 9.46 -0.80 1.31
C GLY A 109 8.68 -1.80 0.47
N VAL A 110 8.84 -3.08 0.80
CA VAL A 110 8.21 -4.19 0.08
C VAL A 110 7.45 -5.11 1.03
N ILE A 111 6.50 -5.87 0.49
CA ILE A 111 5.84 -6.97 1.18
C ILE A 111 6.40 -8.28 0.64
N ALA A 112 7.20 -8.97 1.44
CA ALA A 112 7.66 -10.31 1.13
C ALA A 112 6.56 -11.32 1.48
N LYS A 113 6.18 -12.17 0.52
CA LYS A 113 5.12 -13.17 0.69
C LYS A 113 5.67 -14.56 0.40
N LYS A 114 5.36 -15.54 1.26
CA LYS A 114 5.74 -16.94 1.01
C LYS A 114 4.93 -17.48 -0.17
N ALA A 115 5.60 -17.89 -1.24
CA ALA A 115 5.01 -18.31 -2.52
C ALA A 115 3.98 -19.44 -2.38
N SER A 116 4.26 -20.44 -1.53
CA SER A 116 3.41 -21.60 -1.30
C SER A 116 2.33 -21.41 -0.22
N ALA A 117 2.26 -20.21 0.42
CA ALA A 117 1.34 -20.04 1.54
C ALA A 117 -0.10 -19.85 1.09
N SER A 118 -1.03 -20.53 1.77
CA SER A 118 -2.46 -20.25 1.70
C SER A 118 -2.76 -18.85 2.25
N TYR A 119 -3.89 -18.28 1.82
CA TYR A 119 -4.35 -17.00 2.37
C TYR A 119 -4.91 -17.19 3.78
N ARG A 120 -4.48 -16.32 4.70
CA ARG A 120 -5.01 -16.22 6.05
C ARG A 120 -5.24 -14.74 6.37
N GLY A 121 -6.42 -14.40 6.81
CA GLY A 121 -6.73 -13.07 7.32
C GLY A 121 -5.91 -12.75 8.58
N GLY A 122 -5.57 -11.46 8.75
CA GLY A 122 -4.82 -10.99 9.90
C GLY A 122 -3.31 -11.06 9.75
N ARG A 123 -2.58 -10.80 10.86
CA ARG A 123 -1.11 -10.81 10.87
C ARG A 123 -0.58 -12.24 10.86
N THR A 124 0.23 -12.57 9.85
CA THR A 124 0.89 -13.87 9.73
C THR A 124 2.37 -13.71 9.43
N ARG A 125 3.16 -14.74 9.71
CA ARG A 125 4.59 -14.77 9.31
C ARG A 125 4.78 -15.05 7.81
N ASN A 126 3.71 -15.33 7.07
CA ASN A 126 3.77 -15.58 5.63
C ASN A 126 3.85 -14.29 4.80
N TRP A 127 3.52 -13.14 5.42
CA TRP A 127 3.58 -11.81 4.83
C TRP A 127 4.40 -10.92 5.74
N LEU A 128 5.55 -10.47 5.26
CA LEU A 128 6.48 -9.65 6.02
C LEU A 128 6.61 -8.28 5.35
N LYS A 129 6.24 -7.22 6.06
CA LYS A 129 6.52 -5.86 5.62
C LYS A 129 7.97 -5.50 5.94
N VAL A 130 8.78 -5.34 4.90
CA VAL A 130 10.18 -4.90 5.00
C VAL A 130 10.23 -3.43 4.60
N LYS A 131 10.52 -2.55 5.55
CA LYS A 131 10.52 -1.10 5.35
C LYS A 131 11.90 -0.57 5.01
N CYS A 132 11.94 0.39 4.10
CA CYS A 132 13.14 1.19 3.89
C CYS A 132 13.39 2.06 5.13
N ILE A 133 14.63 2.01 5.65
CA ILE A 133 15.01 2.81 6.82
C ILE A 133 15.54 4.15 6.32
N ASN A 134 14.73 5.18 6.44
CA ASN A 134 15.17 6.55 6.23
C ASN A 134 15.61 7.11 7.59
N ARG A 135 16.91 7.41 7.72
CA ARG A 135 17.46 8.07 8.92
C ARG A 135 17.50 9.57 8.67
N GLN A 136 16.97 10.34 9.62
CA GLN A 136 17.03 11.79 9.62
C GLN A 136 17.21 12.24 11.07
N GLU A 137 18.16 13.12 11.29
CA GLU A 137 18.35 13.77 12.58
C GLU A 137 17.42 14.97 12.69
N PHE A 138 16.80 15.10 13.86
CA PHE A 138 15.91 16.20 14.19
C PHE A 138 16.33 16.81 15.54
N VAL A 139 16.21 18.12 15.65
CA VAL A 139 16.24 18.80 16.94
C VAL A 139 14.81 18.86 17.48
N ILE A 140 14.62 18.47 18.73
CA ILE A 140 13.33 18.62 19.39
C ILE A 140 13.24 20.04 19.92
N VAL A 141 12.33 20.82 19.36
CA VAL A 141 12.13 22.25 19.69
C VAL A 141 10.91 22.49 20.58
N GLY A 142 10.20 21.45 20.93
CA GLY A 142 9.04 21.54 21.82
C GLY A 142 8.26 20.23 21.90
N TRP A 143 7.23 20.24 22.72
CA TRP A 143 6.28 19.13 22.88
C TRP A 143 4.90 19.67 23.16
N SER A 144 3.87 18.82 23.05
CA SER A 144 2.55 19.10 23.57
C SER A 144 2.25 18.21 24.78
N GLU A 145 1.57 18.79 25.77
CA GLU A 145 1.16 18.08 26.99
C GLU A 145 0.11 16.99 26.68
N SER A 146 0.04 16.00 27.56
CA SER A 146 -0.94 14.93 27.48
C SER A 146 -1.97 15.09 28.60
N ASP A 147 -3.25 15.21 28.20
CA ASP A 147 -4.38 15.29 29.15
C ASP A 147 -4.64 13.95 29.90
N LYS A 148 -4.06 12.85 29.42
CA LYS A 148 -4.39 11.49 29.89
C LYS A 148 -3.28 10.75 30.62
N ARG A 149 -2.02 11.21 30.54
CA ARG A 149 -0.83 10.54 31.12
C ARG A 149 0.19 11.57 31.59
N ARG A 150 1.01 11.20 32.59
CA ARG A 150 2.21 11.97 32.94
C ARG A 150 3.17 11.93 31.74
N GLY A 151 3.57 13.07 31.22
CA GLY A 151 4.50 13.22 30.11
C GLY A 151 3.91 14.03 28.94
N PHE A 152 4.41 13.79 27.76
CA PHE A 152 4.04 14.50 26.55
C PHE A 152 3.14 13.65 25.62
N ARG A 153 2.30 14.31 24.85
CA ARG A 153 1.46 13.71 23.81
C ARG A 153 2.21 13.56 22.49
N SER A 154 2.97 14.58 22.11
CA SER A 154 3.77 14.59 20.88
C SER A 154 5.00 15.47 21.03
N LEU A 155 6.06 15.11 20.33
CA LEU A 155 7.25 15.94 20.16
C LEU A 155 7.09 16.80 18.91
N ARG A 156 7.69 18.00 18.94
CA ARG A 156 7.80 18.90 17.78
C ARG A 156 9.23 18.84 17.25
N PRO A 157 9.47 18.03 16.19
CA PRO A 157 10.78 17.95 15.58
C PRO A 157 10.99 19.12 14.62
N ALA A 158 12.22 19.57 14.51
CA ALA A 158 12.66 20.55 13.54
C ALA A 158 13.92 20.07 12.83
N LEU A 159 14.06 20.43 11.56
CA LEU A 159 15.27 20.19 10.78
C LEU A 159 16.24 21.35 10.98
N CYS A 160 17.47 21.01 11.34
CA CYS A 160 18.56 21.97 11.41
C CYS A 160 19.40 21.88 10.12
N ARG A 161 19.47 22.97 9.36
CA ARG A 161 20.34 23.09 8.20
C ARG A 161 21.27 24.29 8.45
N GLY A 162 22.49 24.01 8.92
CA GLY A 162 23.42 25.03 9.39
C GLY A 162 22.83 25.80 10.58
N LYS A 163 22.70 27.13 10.48
CA LYS A 163 22.09 27.98 11.54
C LYS A 163 20.57 28.13 11.43
N LYS A 164 19.93 27.52 10.42
CA LYS A 164 18.47 27.64 10.17
C LYS A 164 17.71 26.44 10.71
N ILE A 165 16.74 26.71 11.56
CA ILE A 165 15.81 25.72 12.12
C ILE A 165 14.48 25.83 11.36
N THR A 166 13.99 24.72 10.82
CA THR A 166 12.70 24.67 10.10
C THR A 166 11.78 23.65 10.78
N LEU A 167 10.62 24.10 11.27
CA LEU A 167 9.57 23.25 11.81
C LEU A 167 8.97 22.37 10.68
N ARG A 168 8.61 21.14 11.03
CA ARG A 168 7.88 20.21 10.17
C ARG A 168 6.52 19.86 10.72
#